data_e1bf99e1252d3c4d19feb2f228bcbf38
#
_entry.id   e1bf99e1252d3c4d19feb2f228bcbf38
#
_cell.length_a   1.000
_cell.length_b   1.000
_cell.length_c   1.000
_cell.angle_alpha   90.00
_cell.angle_beta   90.00
_cell.angle_gamma   90.00
#
_symmetry.space_group_name_H-M   'P 1'
#
loop_
_entity.id
_entity.type
_entity.pdbx_description
1 polymer ?
#
loop_
_entity_poly.entity_id
_entity_poly.type
_entity_poly.pdbx_seq_one_letter_code
_entity_poly.pdbx_strand_id
1 'polypeptide(L)' 'SGAALREIVDMVEKTADQVRGIATASEEQSAASEEISRTTEDINRIAGETAEAMTQSAQAVSDLARLAQELKTIITAMQD' A
#
# COMPACT_ATOMS: atom_id res chain seq x y z
N SER A 1 18.24 -24.53 -49.28
CA SER A 1 18.84 -25.78 -48.83
C SER A 1 18.20 -26.31 -47.55
N GLY A 2 18.37 -27.60 -47.28
CA GLY A 2 17.83 -28.21 -46.07
C GLY A 2 18.40 -27.62 -44.80
N ALA A 3 19.70 -27.22 -44.81
CA ALA A 3 20.32 -26.61 -43.66
C ALA A 3 19.74 -25.25 -43.33
N ALA A 4 19.47 -24.42 -44.36
CA ALA A 4 18.88 -23.12 -44.19
C ALA A 4 17.43 -23.24 -43.65
N LEU A 5 16.67 -24.22 -44.17
CA LEU A 5 15.31 -24.47 -43.69
C LEU A 5 15.30 -24.91 -42.25
N ARG A 6 16.28 -25.74 -41.84
CA ARG A 6 16.37 -26.17 -40.42
C ARG A 6 16.68 -25.01 -39.49
N GLU A 7 17.55 -24.08 -39.92
CA GLU A 7 17.82 -22.87 -39.14
C GLU A 7 16.56 -22.03 -38.96
N ILE A 8 15.75 -21.89 -40.03
CA ILE A 8 14.49 -21.14 -39.95
C ILE A 8 13.53 -21.81 -39.00
N VAL A 9 13.37 -23.14 -39.09
CA VAL A 9 12.49 -23.88 -38.18
C VAL A 9 12.93 -23.68 -36.71
N ASP A 10 14.24 -23.77 -36.46
CA ASP A 10 14.78 -23.55 -35.11
C ASP A 10 14.47 -22.14 -34.60
N MET A 11 14.62 -21.16 -35.48
CA MET A 11 14.31 -19.76 -35.12
C MET A 11 12.82 -19.58 -34.81
N VAL A 12 11.96 -20.22 -35.59
CA VAL A 12 10.51 -20.19 -35.38
C VAL A 12 10.16 -20.80 -34.03
N GLU A 13 10.75 -21.95 -33.71
CA GLU A 13 10.52 -22.63 -32.43
C GLU A 13 10.96 -21.76 -31.25
N LYS A 14 12.14 -21.15 -31.36
CA LYS A 14 12.66 -20.25 -30.31
C LYS A 14 11.75 -19.03 -30.14
N THR A 15 11.28 -18.48 -31.24
CA THR A 15 10.35 -17.34 -31.20
C THR A 15 9.05 -17.74 -30.54
N ALA A 16 8.51 -18.93 -30.86
CA ALA A 16 7.30 -19.44 -30.24
C ALA A 16 7.47 -19.61 -28.73
N ASP A 17 8.64 -20.12 -28.29
CA ASP A 17 8.95 -20.26 -26.87
C ASP A 17 9.00 -18.89 -26.18
N GLN A 18 9.62 -17.92 -26.83
CA GLN A 18 9.68 -16.54 -26.30
C GLN A 18 8.29 -15.93 -26.18
N VAL A 19 7.43 -16.15 -27.17
CA VAL A 19 6.05 -15.63 -27.14
C VAL A 19 5.29 -16.26 -25.98
N ARG A 20 5.45 -17.56 -25.75
CA ARG A 20 4.81 -18.23 -24.59
C ARG A 20 5.33 -17.65 -23.28
N GLY A 21 6.66 -17.41 -23.19
CA GLY A 21 7.26 -16.79 -22.02
C GLY A 21 6.71 -15.39 -21.76
N ILE A 22 6.52 -14.60 -22.81
CA ILE A 22 5.94 -13.26 -22.71
C ILE A 22 4.49 -13.35 -22.21
N ALA A 23 3.71 -14.30 -22.74
CA ALA A 23 2.33 -14.49 -22.31
C ALA A 23 2.24 -14.83 -20.82
N THR A 24 3.12 -15.74 -20.36
CA THR A 24 3.19 -16.11 -18.94
C THR A 24 3.58 -14.89 -18.09
N ALA A 25 4.61 -14.15 -18.50
CA ALA A 25 5.05 -12.96 -17.79
C ALA A 25 3.95 -11.90 -17.73
N SER A 26 3.15 -11.76 -18.81
CA SER A 26 2.03 -10.82 -18.84
C SER A 26 0.94 -11.21 -17.85
N GLU A 27 0.64 -12.51 -17.73
CA GLU A 27 -0.32 -13.00 -16.75
C GLU A 27 0.15 -12.74 -15.33
N GLU A 28 1.43 -12.99 -15.06
CA GLU A 28 2.02 -12.73 -13.75
C GLU A 28 2.00 -11.24 -13.44
N GLN A 29 2.31 -10.41 -14.41
CA GLN A 29 2.27 -8.96 -14.25
C GLN A 29 0.87 -8.45 -13.96
N SER A 30 -0.15 -9.01 -14.64
CA SER A 30 -1.55 -8.66 -14.38
C SER A 30 -1.95 -9.03 -12.96
N ALA A 31 -1.57 -10.21 -12.50
CA ALA A 31 -1.85 -10.66 -11.14
C ALA A 31 -1.17 -9.76 -10.11
N ALA A 32 0.10 -9.39 -10.36
CA ALA A 32 0.84 -8.50 -9.48
C ALA A 32 0.21 -7.10 -9.45
N SER A 33 -0.26 -6.61 -10.59
CA SER A 33 -0.93 -5.31 -10.68
C SER A 33 -2.24 -5.29 -9.88
N GLU A 34 -3.00 -6.37 -9.94
CA GLU A 34 -4.24 -6.50 -9.15
C GLU A 34 -3.93 -6.51 -7.65
N GLU A 35 -2.88 -7.22 -7.26
CA GLU A 35 -2.45 -7.26 -5.86
C GLU A 35 -2.00 -5.87 -5.39
N ILE A 36 -1.24 -5.15 -6.22
CA ILE A 36 -0.82 -3.77 -5.91
C ILE A 36 -2.03 -2.86 -5.75
N SER A 37 -3.05 -3.01 -6.60
CA SER A 37 -4.28 -2.22 -6.48
C SER A 37 -4.99 -2.47 -5.16
N ARG A 38 -5.11 -3.73 -4.75
CA ARG A 38 -5.74 -4.09 -3.47
C ARG A 38 -4.93 -3.53 -2.30
N THR A 39 -3.60 -3.65 -2.36
CA THR A 39 -2.71 -3.12 -1.33
C THR A 39 -2.84 -1.60 -1.24
N THR A 40 -2.95 -0.92 -2.38
CA THR A 40 -3.13 0.53 -2.42
C THR A 40 -4.44 0.94 -1.76
N GLU A 41 -5.52 0.20 -2.01
CA GLU A 41 -6.81 0.43 -1.34
C GLU A 41 -6.69 0.25 0.17
N ASP A 42 -5.98 -0.79 0.62
CA ASP A 42 -5.73 -1.03 2.03
C ASP A 42 -4.93 0.10 2.67
N ILE A 43 -3.90 0.59 1.99
CA ILE A 43 -3.07 1.70 2.45
C ILE A 43 -3.92 2.96 2.60
N ASN A 44 -4.78 3.24 1.63
CA ASN A 44 -5.68 4.40 1.69
C ASN A 44 -6.63 4.31 2.87
N ARG A 45 -7.18 3.13 3.12
CA ARG A 45 -8.07 2.89 4.25
C ARG A 45 -7.33 3.10 5.58
N ILE A 46 -6.14 2.52 5.70
CA ILE A 46 -5.32 2.65 6.91
C ILE A 46 -4.92 4.10 7.14
N ALA A 47 -4.57 4.83 6.08
CA ALA A 47 -4.24 6.25 6.19
C ALA A 47 -5.43 7.05 6.72
N GLY A 48 -6.66 6.74 6.27
CA GLY A 48 -7.87 7.37 6.78
C GLY A 48 -8.11 7.07 8.25
N GLU A 49 -7.95 5.79 8.64
CA GLU A 49 -8.11 5.37 10.04
C GLU A 49 -7.06 6.04 10.93
N THR A 50 -5.82 6.15 10.43
CA THR A 50 -4.73 6.81 11.15
C THR A 50 -5.03 8.29 11.35
N ALA A 51 -5.54 8.96 10.33
CA ALA A 51 -5.92 10.37 10.42
C ALA A 51 -7.01 10.59 11.48
N GLU A 52 -8.01 9.70 11.52
CA GLU A 52 -9.06 9.75 12.54
C GLU A 52 -8.48 9.54 13.94
N ALA A 53 -7.58 8.56 14.09
CA ALA A 53 -6.94 8.28 15.38
C ALA A 53 -6.13 9.47 15.85
N MET A 54 -5.45 10.16 14.93
CA MET A 54 -4.67 11.36 15.25
C MET A 54 -5.59 12.50 15.71
N THR A 55 -6.73 12.66 15.07
CA THR A 55 -7.72 13.67 15.46
C THR A 55 -8.24 13.37 16.88
N GLN A 56 -8.56 12.12 17.15
CA GLN A 56 -9.03 11.70 18.47
C GLN A 56 -7.95 11.92 19.55
N SER A 57 -6.69 11.63 19.21
CA SER A 57 -5.56 11.85 20.11
C SER A 57 -5.36 13.33 20.41
N ALA A 58 -5.47 14.18 19.41
CA ALA A 58 -5.37 15.63 19.58
C ALA A 58 -6.48 16.13 20.51
N GLN A 59 -7.70 15.60 20.35
CA GLN A 59 -8.82 15.95 21.21
C GLN A 59 -8.56 15.50 22.66
N ALA A 60 -8.03 14.30 22.84
CA ALA A 60 -7.70 13.77 24.17
C ALA A 60 -6.63 14.63 24.86
N VAL A 61 -5.61 15.05 24.11
CA VAL A 61 -4.57 15.94 24.64
C VAL A 61 -5.17 17.29 25.06
N SER A 62 -6.05 17.83 24.24
CA SER A 62 -6.76 19.08 24.54
C SER A 62 -7.58 18.94 25.83
N ASP A 63 -8.30 17.82 25.98
CA ASP A 63 -9.10 17.54 27.16
C ASP A 63 -8.22 17.42 28.40
N LEU A 64 -7.07 16.77 28.29
CA LEU A 64 -6.11 16.65 29.39
C LEU A 64 -5.57 18.02 29.81
N ALA A 65 -5.25 18.88 28.84
CA ALA A 65 -4.77 20.23 29.12
C ALA A 65 -5.85 21.04 29.90
N ARG A 66 -7.11 20.89 29.49
CA ARG A 66 -8.23 21.55 30.18
C ARG A 66 -8.38 21.05 31.61
N LEU A 67 -8.30 19.71 31.81
CA LEU A 67 -8.40 19.11 33.14
C LEU A 67 -7.25 19.56 34.04
N ALA A 68 -6.04 19.63 33.49
CA ALA A 68 -4.89 20.14 34.24
C ALA A 68 -5.11 21.58 34.70
N GLN A 69 -5.67 22.40 33.84
CA GLN A 69 -5.98 23.80 34.17
C GLN A 69 -7.06 23.87 35.26
N GLU A 70 -8.10 23.04 35.16
CA GLU A 70 -9.16 22.96 36.17
C GLU A 70 -8.61 22.53 37.54
N LEU A 71 -7.71 21.53 37.57
CA LEU A 71 -7.06 21.08 38.77
C LEU A 71 -6.21 22.20 39.38
N LYS A 72 -5.47 22.92 38.58
CA LYS A 72 -4.66 24.04 39.04
C LYS A 72 -5.52 25.10 39.70
N THR A 73 -6.66 25.41 39.10
CA THR A 73 -7.63 26.39 39.63
C THR A 73 -8.16 25.92 40.99
N ILE A 74 -8.53 24.64 41.13
CA ILE A 74 -9.04 24.07 42.37
C ILE A 74 -7.98 24.13 43.46
N ILE A 75 -6.75 23.73 43.16
CA ILE A 75 -5.63 23.73 44.12
C ILE A 75 -5.35 25.15 44.61
N THR A 76 -5.34 26.12 43.69
CA THR A 76 -5.12 27.52 44.05
C THR A 76 -6.23 28.02 44.98
N ALA A 77 -7.49 27.68 44.69
CA ALA A 77 -8.61 28.04 45.55
C ALA A 77 -8.52 27.46 46.94
N MET A 78 -8.00 26.21 47.04
CA MET A 78 -7.84 25.56 48.35
C MET A 78 -6.72 26.15 49.19
N GLN A 79 -5.77 26.80 48.61
CA GLN A 79 -4.64 27.45 49.30
C GLN A 79 -5.03 28.79 49.89
N ASP A 80 -6.05 29.39 49.35
CA ASP A 80 -6.57 30.66 49.83
C ASP A 80 -7.54 30.44 50.97
#